data_297dedb323490994ebbba8232010f3f4
#
_entry.id   297dedb323490994ebbba8232010f3f4
#
_cell.length_a   1.000
_cell.length_b   1.000
_cell.length_c   1.000
_cell.angle_alpha   90.00
_cell.angle_beta   90.00
_cell.angle_gamma   90.00
#
_symmetry.space_group_name_H-M   'P 1'
#
loop_
_entity.id
_entity.type
_entity.pdbx_description
1 polymer ?
#
loop_
_entity_poly.entity_id
_entity_poly.type
_entity_poly.pdbx_seq_one_letter_code
_entity_poly.pdbx_strand_id
1 'polypeptide(L)'
;IRNVVLLGHGGSGKTTLAEAMAYLAGMTNRLGRVEDGNTVSDFDKEEQKRGFSIGTSLIPIEWEKAKINVLDTPGYFDFVGEVEEAVSVADAAVIVVSGKAGVEVGTEKAWDLCDKYNLPRMIYVTEMDLDDASFRQVVETLREKYGKVIAPHFMPIRENEKLVGYVNIIK
;
A
#
# COMPACT_ATOMS: atom_id res chain seq x y z
N ILE A 1 1.96 -19.60 -5.46
CA ILE A 1 1.77 -18.79 -4.25
C ILE A 1 2.79 -17.66 -4.27
N ARG A 2 2.39 -16.48 -3.84
CA ARG A 2 3.29 -15.31 -3.65
C ARG A 2 2.92 -14.60 -2.36
N ASN A 3 3.93 -14.23 -1.60
CA ASN A 3 3.78 -13.41 -0.40
C ASN A 3 4.11 -11.96 -0.77
N VAL A 4 3.15 -11.08 -0.63
CA VAL A 4 3.30 -9.65 -0.98
C VAL A 4 3.09 -8.81 0.28
N VAL A 5 4.11 -8.06 0.68
CA VAL A 5 4.02 -7.19 1.85
C VAL A 5 3.63 -5.76 1.45
N LEU A 6 2.70 -5.17 2.18
CA LEU A 6 2.33 -3.76 2.06
C LEU A 6 3.17 -2.95 3.05
N LEU A 7 3.97 -2.04 2.53
CA LEU A 7 4.85 -1.16 3.30
C LEU A 7 4.47 0.31 3.08
N GLY A 8 4.85 1.19 3.98
CA GLY A 8 4.62 2.64 3.85
C GLY A 8 4.30 3.30 5.18
N HIS A 9 4.13 4.62 5.15
CA HIS A 9 3.87 5.44 6.33
C HIS A 9 2.51 5.12 6.99
N GLY A 10 2.36 5.45 8.26
CA GLY A 10 1.06 5.39 8.95
C GLY A 10 0.05 6.32 8.26
N GLY A 11 -1.14 5.81 7.96
CA GLY A 11 -2.17 6.59 7.24
C GLY A 11 -2.04 6.61 5.71
N SER A 12 -1.02 5.97 5.11
CA SER A 12 -0.88 5.93 3.64
C SER A 12 -1.91 5.06 2.91
N GLY A 13 -2.83 4.39 3.62
CA GLY A 13 -3.90 3.59 3.02
C GLY A 13 -3.55 2.12 2.75
N LYS A 14 -2.54 1.54 3.44
CA LYS A 14 -2.18 0.11 3.32
C LYS A 14 -3.36 -0.82 3.58
N THR A 15 -3.96 -0.70 4.76
CA THR A 15 -5.14 -1.47 5.18
C THR A 15 -6.32 -1.28 4.25
N THR A 16 -6.55 -0.06 3.78
CA THR A 16 -7.60 0.24 2.78
C THR A 16 -7.33 -0.46 1.45
N LEU A 17 -6.06 -0.51 1.01
CA LEU A 17 -5.67 -1.23 -0.20
C LEU A 17 -5.85 -2.75 -0.01
N ALA A 18 -5.41 -3.29 1.13
CA ALA A 18 -5.57 -4.71 1.47
C ALA A 18 -7.04 -5.12 1.46
N GLU A 19 -7.91 -4.31 2.06
CA GLU A 19 -9.35 -4.51 2.08
C GLU A 19 -9.97 -4.48 0.68
N ALA A 20 -9.56 -3.52 -0.16
CA ALA A 20 -10.01 -3.43 -1.54
C ALA A 20 -9.58 -4.66 -2.37
N MET A 21 -8.36 -5.15 -2.17
CA MET A 21 -7.88 -6.37 -2.83
C MET A 21 -8.69 -7.60 -2.39
N ALA A 22 -8.97 -7.76 -1.09
CA ALA A 22 -9.78 -8.84 -0.56
C ALA A 22 -11.23 -8.80 -1.09
N TYR A 23 -11.82 -7.60 -1.17
CA TYR A 23 -13.15 -7.41 -1.73
C TYR A 23 -13.23 -7.74 -3.22
N LEU A 24 -12.29 -7.22 -4.02
CA LEU A 24 -12.24 -7.50 -5.47
C LEU A 24 -12.00 -8.98 -5.79
N ALA A 25 -11.26 -9.67 -4.95
CA ALA A 25 -11.03 -11.10 -5.06
C ALA A 25 -12.23 -11.96 -4.59
N GLY A 26 -13.30 -11.33 -4.10
CA GLY A 26 -14.50 -12.03 -3.63
C GLY A 26 -14.32 -12.74 -2.29
N MET A 27 -13.26 -12.42 -1.53
CA MET A 27 -13.06 -12.98 -0.20
C MET A 27 -14.02 -12.40 0.83
N THR A 28 -14.43 -11.16 0.61
CA THR A 28 -15.42 -10.48 1.43
C THR A 28 -16.58 -10.02 0.55
N ASN A 29 -17.78 -9.98 1.12
CA ASN A 29 -18.97 -9.49 0.44
C ASN A 29 -19.24 -8.00 0.67
N ARG A 30 -18.36 -7.33 1.41
CA ARG A 30 -18.40 -5.89 1.69
C ARG A 30 -16.99 -5.33 1.65
N LEU A 31 -16.88 -4.04 1.33
CA LEU A 31 -15.66 -3.26 1.47
C LEU A 31 -15.65 -2.64 2.87
N GLY A 32 -14.75 -3.11 3.75
CA GLY A 32 -14.59 -2.57 5.10
C GLY A 32 -13.88 -1.22 5.08
N ARG A 33 -13.99 -0.49 6.19
CA ARG A 33 -13.34 0.80 6.42
C ARG A 33 -12.65 0.81 7.78
N VAL A 34 -11.48 1.43 7.84
CA VAL A 34 -10.72 1.55 9.09
C VAL A 34 -11.51 2.36 10.13
N GLU A 35 -12.17 3.44 9.68
CA GLU A 35 -12.98 4.32 10.54
C GLU A 35 -14.17 3.59 11.17
N ASP A 36 -14.70 2.57 10.47
CA ASP A 36 -15.82 1.76 10.95
C ASP A 36 -15.35 0.57 11.83
N GLY A 37 -14.03 0.35 11.96
CA GLY A 37 -13.43 -0.76 12.69
C GLY A 37 -13.87 -2.14 12.18
N ASN A 38 -14.09 -2.27 10.86
CA ASN A 38 -14.69 -3.45 10.26
C ASN A 38 -13.88 -4.05 9.10
N THR A 39 -12.60 -3.72 9.02
CA THR A 39 -11.66 -4.28 8.05
C THR A 39 -11.29 -5.73 8.39
N VAL A 40 -10.82 -6.47 7.40
CA VAL A 40 -10.37 -7.87 7.58
C VAL A 40 -9.06 -7.93 8.35
N SER A 41 -8.17 -6.94 8.16
CA SER A 41 -6.83 -6.93 8.77
C SER A 41 -6.84 -6.44 10.21
N ASP A 42 -7.53 -5.36 10.53
CA ASP A 42 -7.56 -4.79 11.88
C ASP A 42 -8.69 -5.45 12.72
N PHE A 43 -8.49 -6.72 13.07
CA PHE A 43 -9.48 -7.49 13.83
C PHE A 43 -9.28 -7.39 15.35
N ASP A 44 -8.13 -6.93 15.82
CA ASP A 44 -7.88 -6.70 17.24
C ASP A 44 -8.65 -5.48 17.75
N LYS A 45 -9.22 -5.58 18.94
CA LYS A 45 -10.01 -4.48 19.55
C LYS A 45 -9.19 -3.23 19.80
N GLU A 46 -7.89 -3.39 20.05
CA GLU A 46 -7.00 -2.25 20.28
C GLU A 46 -6.70 -1.52 18.95
N GLU A 47 -6.52 -2.26 17.84
CA GLU A 47 -6.38 -1.69 16.49
C GLU A 47 -7.64 -0.92 16.08
N GLN A 48 -8.80 -1.54 16.25
CA GLN A 48 -10.10 -0.92 15.99
C GLN A 48 -10.33 0.35 16.80
N LYS A 49 -9.96 0.33 18.08
CA LYS A 49 -10.09 1.50 18.97
C LYS A 49 -9.14 2.64 18.59
N ARG A 50 -7.94 2.30 18.14
CA ARG A 50 -6.90 3.27 17.78
C ARG A 50 -7.04 3.75 16.33
N GLY A 51 -7.69 2.97 15.46
CA GLY A 51 -7.83 3.24 14.04
C GLY A 51 -6.53 3.06 13.25
N PHE A 52 -5.64 2.16 13.70
CA PHE A 52 -4.43 1.79 12.98
C PHE A 52 -3.92 0.39 13.38
N SER A 53 -3.22 -0.27 12.46
CA SER A 53 -2.67 -1.61 12.64
C SER A 53 -1.50 -1.63 13.62
N ILE A 54 -1.47 -2.61 14.52
CA ILE A 54 -0.41 -2.86 15.51
C ILE A 54 0.40 -4.10 15.12
N GLY A 55 -0.27 -5.16 14.68
CA GLY A 55 0.32 -6.40 14.19
C GLY A 55 0.25 -6.54 12.68
N THR A 56 1.02 -7.48 12.15
CA THR A 56 0.93 -7.84 10.73
C THR A 56 -0.23 -8.82 10.51
N SER A 57 -1.13 -8.48 9.58
CA SER A 57 -2.25 -9.34 9.19
C SER A 57 -1.99 -10.05 7.88
N LEU A 58 -2.31 -11.35 7.81
CA LEU A 58 -2.22 -12.16 6.60
C LEU A 58 -3.59 -12.28 5.94
N ILE A 59 -3.70 -11.79 4.70
CA ILE A 59 -4.93 -11.86 3.90
C ILE A 59 -4.65 -12.72 2.67
N PRO A 60 -5.13 -13.99 2.63
CA PRO A 60 -4.94 -14.86 1.48
C PRO A 60 -5.94 -14.48 0.38
N ILE A 61 -5.46 -14.11 -0.79
CA ILE A 61 -6.26 -13.72 -1.96
C ILE A 61 -6.07 -14.76 -3.07
N GLU A 62 -7.15 -15.22 -3.66
CA GLU A 62 -7.14 -16.01 -4.89
C GLU A 62 -7.51 -15.11 -6.07
N TRP A 63 -6.58 -14.90 -7.00
CA TRP A 63 -6.79 -14.10 -8.19
C TRP A 63 -6.35 -14.88 -9.43
N GLU A 64 -7.29 -15.12 -10.34
CA GLU A 64 -7.08 -15.95 -11.54
C GLU A 64 -6.53 -17.33 -11.17
N LYS A 65 -5.24 -17.59 -11.47
CA LYS A 65 -4.55 -18.88 -11.20
C LYS A 65 -3.50 -18.77 -10.09
N ALA A 66 -3.45 -17.64 -9.39
CA ALA A 66 -2.47 -17.36 -8.35
C ALA A 66 -3.12 -17.23 -6.98
N LYS A 67 -2.45 -17.78 -5.96
CA LYS A 67 -2.71 -17.44 -4.57
C LYS A 67 -1.71 -16.37 -4.13
N ILE A 68 -2.20 -15.24 -3.67
CA ILE A 68 -1.42 -14.12 -3.17
C ILE A 68 -1.72 -13.97 -1.69
N ASN A 69 -0.72 -14.13 -0.85
CA ASN A 69 -0.80 -13.81 0.57
C ASN A 69 -0.39 -12.35 0.74
N VAL A 70 -1.33 -11.49 1.02
CA VAL A 70 -1.08 -10.07 1.32
C VAL A 70 -0.76 -9.95 2.80
N LEU A 71 0.41 -9.39 3.11
CA LEU A 71 0.86 -9.09 4.46
C LEU A 71 0.64 -7.59 4.70
N ASP A 72 -0.46 -7.25 5.38
CA ASP A 72 -0.76 -5.86 5.76
C ASP A 72 0.01 -5.53 7.04
N THR A 73 0.95 -4.58 6.96
CA THR A 73 1.87 -4.25 8.05
C THR A 73 1.53 -2.94 8.73
N PRO A 74 1.86 -2.79 10.03
CA PRO A 74 1.78 -1.51 10.72
C PRO A 74 2.61 -0.42 10.02
N GLY A 75 2.10 0.81 10.01
CA GLY A 75 2.80 1.95 9.42
C GLY A 75 3.58 2.81 10.42
N TYR A 76 3.39 2.57 11.72
CA TYR A 76 4.06 3.30 12.78
C TYR A 76 5.36 2.65 13.20
N PHE A 77 6.39 3.45 13.49
CA PHE A 77 7.76 2.99 13.77
C PHE A 77 7.91 2.19 15.04
N ASP A 78 6.97 2.32 15.97
CA ASP A 78 6.95 1.54 17.22
C ASP A 78 6.79 0.03 16.96
N PHE A 79 6.27 -0.35 15.80
CA PHE A 79 5.99 -1.73 15.40
C PHE A 79 6.93 -2.24 14.30
N VAL A 80 8.15 -1.72 14.22
CA VAL A 80 9.13 -2.10 13.17
C VAL A 80 9.47 -3.59 13.17
N GLY A 81 9.41 -4.26 14.32
CA GLY A 81 9.63 -5.71 14.42
C GLY A 81 8.64 -6.51 13.57
N GLU A 82 7.35 -6.18 13.65
CA GLU A 82 6.28 -6.77 12.83
C GLU A 82 6.54 -6.58 11.33
N VAL A 83 7.01 -5.40 10.96
CA VAL A 83 7.35 -5.09 9.57
C VAL A 83 8.53 -5.92 9.08
N GLU A 84 9.59 -6.05 9.87
CA GLU A 84 10.77 -6.86 9.53
C GLU A 84 10.43 -8.35 9.41
N GLU A 85 9.60 -8.88 10.28
CA GLU A 85 9.12 -10.27 10.19
C GLU A 85 8.35 -10.49 8.87
N ALA A 86 7.42 -9.60 8.52
CA ALA A 86 6.67 -9.69 7.28
C ALA A 86 7.57 -9.61 6.04
N VAL A 87 8.55 -8.69 6.02
CA VAL A 87 9.50 -8.53 4.92
C VAL A 87 10.38 -9.77 4.75
N SER A 88 10.77 -10.44 5.85
CA SER A 88 11.63 -11.63 5.81
C SER A 88 11.01 -12.82 5.06
N VAL A 89 9.69 -12.89 4.95
CA VAL A 89 8.94 -13.97 4.29
C VAL A 89 8.29 -13.54 2.98
N ALA A 90 8.44 -12.27 2.58
CA ALA A 90 7.82 -11.72 1.39
C ALA A 90 8.62 -12.04 0.11
N ASP A 91 7.91 -12.29 -0.99
CA ASP A 91 8.47 -12.42 -2.34
C ASP A 91 8.59 -11.06 -3.05
N ALA A 92 7.73 -10.12 -2.67
CA ALA A 92 7.70 -8.76 -3.23
C ALA A 92 7.04 -7.78 -2.26
N ALA A 93 7.30 -6.49 -2.45
CA ALA A 93 6.68 -5.41 -1.69
C ALA A 93 5.84 -4.47 -2.56
N VAL A 94 4.75 -3.97 -1.99
CA VAL A 94 4.05 -2.80 -2.49
C VAL A 94 4.25 -1.67 -1.48
N ILE A 95 4.99 -0.63 -1.87
CA ILE A 95 5.17 0.58 -1.06
C ILE A 95 3.99 1.51 -1.35
N VAL A 96 3.17 1.72 -0.35
CA VAL A 96 1.95 2.53 -0.44
C VAL A 96 2.27 3.97 -0.04
N VAL A 97 1.97 4.90 -0.94
CA VAL A 97 2.26 6.33 -0.80
C VAL A 97 0.98 7.13 -0.96
N SER A 98 0.69 8.03 -0.04
CA SER A 98 -0.45 8.95 -0.18
C SER A 98 -0.20 9.94 -1.32
N GLY A 99 -1.16 10.09 -2.22
CA GLY A 99 -1.12 11.10 -3.29
C GLY A 99 -1.22 12.53 -2.76
N LYS A 100 -1.77 12.68 -1.55
CA LYS A 100 -1.90 13.97 -0.86
C LYS A 100 -0.66 14.29 -0.01
N ALA A 101 -0.23 13.38 0.87
CA ALA A 101 0.91 13.58 1.76
C ALA A 101 2.26 13.47 1.03
N GLY A 102 2.30 12.70 -0.06
CA GLY A 102 3.53 12.49 -0.82
C GLY A 102 4.49 11.49 -0.18
N VAL A 103 5.78 11.68 -0.42
CA VAL A 103 6.84 10.82 0.10
C VAL A 103 7.15 11.20 1.54
N GLU A 104 6.90 10.28 2.45
CA GLU A 104 7.07 10.45 3.88
C GLU A 104 8.21 9.57 4.43
N VAL A 105 8.62 9.77 5.67
CA VAL A 105 9.70 8.99 6.33
C VAL A 105 9.41 7.47 6.28
N GLY A 106 8.15 7.06 6.42
CA GLY A 106 7.76 5.65 6.30
C GLY A 106 7.97 5.08 4.90
N THR A 107 7.84 5.91 3.85
CA THR A 107 8.14 5.53 2.46
C THR A 107 9.64 5.27 2.29
N GLU A 108 10.48 6.15 2.85
CA GLU A 108 11.94 6.02 2.79
C GLU A 108 12.41 4.76 3.52
N LYS A 109 11.92 4.52 4.75
CA LYS A 109 12.23 3.30 5.50
C LYS A 109 11.77 2.02 4.79
N ALA A 110 10.59 2.06 4.15
CA ALA A 110 10.10 0.94 3.35
C ALA A 110 11.02 0.65 2.16
N TRP A 111 11.54 1.70 1.52
CA TRP A 111 12.51 1.57 0.44
C TRP A 111 13.81 0.93 0.93
N ASP A 112 14.37 1.43 2.04
CA ASP A 112 15.60 0.92 2.66
C ASP A 112 15.47 -0.55 3.09
N LEU A 113 14.30 -0.93 3.63
CA LEU A 113 14.01 -2.34 3.94
C LEU A 113 14.02 -3.21 2.68
N CYS A 114 13.41 -2.75 1.61
CA CYS A 114 13.44 -3.48 0.34
C CYS A 114 14.87 -3.64 -0.20
N ASP A 115 15.72 -2.64 -0.04
CA ASP A 115 17.15 -2.73 -0.40
C ASP A 115 17.89 -3.70 0.51
N LYS A 116 17.70 -3.61 1.84
CA LYS A 116 18.29 -4.51 2.83
C LYS A 116 18.01 -5.99 2.55
N TYR A 117 16.79 -6.31 2.15
CA TYR A 117 16.34 -7.69 1.89
C TYR A 117 16.36 -8.07 0.41
N ASN A 118 16.88 -7.20 -0.46
CA ASN A 118 16.88 -7.37 -1.93
C ASN A 118 15.49 -7.74 -2.47
N LEU A 119 14.46 -7.07 -1.97
CA LEU A 119 13.07 -7.37 -2.25
C LEU A 119 12.57 -6.56 -3.46
N PRO A 120 12.06 -7.20 -4.52
CA PRO A 120 11.40 -6.51 -5.62
C PRO A 120 10.23 -5.68 -5.10
N ARG A 121 10.08 -4.46 -5.65
CA ARG A 121 9.07 -3.54 -5.14
C ARG A 121 8.29 -2.83 -6.24
N MET A 122 7.05 -2.51 -5.93
CA MET A 122 6.18 -1.63 -6.68
C MET A 122 5.73 -0.48 -5.78
N ILE A 123 5.50 0.70 -6.33
CA ILE A 123 4.89 1.82 -5.61
C ILE A 123 3.42 1.92 -6.03
N TYR A 124 2.53 2.02 -5.06
CA TYR A 124 1.12 2.27 -5.26
C TYR A 124 0.73 3.61 -4.63
N VAL A 125 0.17 4.52 -5.43
CA VAL A 125 -0.25 5.84 -4.96
C VAL A 125 -1.75 5.83 -4.66
N THR A 126 -2.08 6.06 -3.41
CA THR A 126 -3.46 6.11 -2.88
C THR A 126 -4.02 7.54 -2.87
N GLU A 127 -5.27 7.70 -2.45
CA GLU A 127 -5.91 9.01 -2.21
C GLU A 127 -5.91 9.93 -3.45
N MET A 128 -5.91 9.34 -4.63
CA MET A 128 -5.89 10.10 -5.89
C MET A 128 -7.22 10.78 -6.22
N ASP A 129 -8.26 10.47 -5.47
CA ASP A 129 -9.59 11.08 -5.51
C ASP A 129 -9.70 12.38 -4.71
N LEU A 130 -8.72 12.68 -3.86
CA LEU A 130 -8.69 13.92 -3.08
C LEU A 130 -8.23 15.11 -3.95
N ASP A 131 -8.77 16.29 -3.66
CA ASP A 131 -8.51 17.51 -4.44
C ASP A 131 -7.02 17.93 -4.41
N ASP A 132 -6.36 17.74 -3.26
CA ASP A 132 -4.95 18.09 -3.05
C ASP A 132 -3.96 17.01 -3.53
N ALA A 133 -4.45 15.89 -4.07
CA ALA A 133 -3.58 14.79 -4.50
C ALA A 133 -2.87 15.10 -5.81
N SER A 134 -1.55 14.87 -5.86
CA SER A 134 -0.74 15.11 -7.05
C SER A 134 0.18 13.92 -7.36
N PHE A 135 -0.26 13.07 -8.28
CA PHE A 135 0.56 11.97 -8.79
C PHE A 135 1.89 12.45 -9.37
N ARG A 136 1.86 13.56 -10.11
CA ARG A 136 3.05 14.14 -10.72
C ARG A 136 4.08 14.52 -9.67
N GLN A 137 3.68 15.21 -8.61
CA GLN A 137 4.55 15.62 -7.52
C GLN A 137 5.15 14.40 -6.79
N VAL A 138 4.35 13.38 -6.52
CA VAL A 138 4.84 12.12 -5.93
C VAL A 138 5.91 11.48 -6.81
N VAL A 139 5.68 11.36 -8.11
CA VAL A 139 6.65 10.78 -9.06
C VAL A 139 7.92 11.62 -9.15
N GLU A 140 7.81 12.95 -9.21
CA GLU A 140 8.96 13.86 -9.25
C GLU A 140 9.81 13.71 -7.97
N THR A 141 9.20 13.74 -6.78
CA THR A 141 9.91 13.55 -5.50
C THR A 141 10.59 12.18 -5.41
N LEU A 142 9.90 11.12 -5.85
CA LEU A 142 10.49 9.77 -5.90
C LEU A 142 11.68 9.70 -6.85
N ARG A 143 11.59 10.35 -8.02
CA ARG A 143 12.70 10.41 -8.99
C ARG A 143 13.90 11.22 -8.50
N GLU A 144 13.65 12.30 -7.78
CA GLU A 144 14.72 13.08 -7.13
C GLU A 144 15.50 12.25 -6.10
N LYS A 145 14.78 11.40 -5.32
CA LYS A 145 15.39 10.55 -4.30
C LYS A 145 16.05 9.28 -4.84
N TYR A 146 15.35 8.58 -5.73
CA TYR A 146 15.72 7.22 -6.16
C TYR A 146 16.13 7.13 -7.64
N GLY A 147 16.03 8.23 -8.37
CA GLY A 147 16.52 8.32 -9.73
C GLY A 147 15.63 7.64 -10.78
N LYS A 148 16.27 7.20 -11.85
CA LYS A 148 15.59 6.68 -13.08
C LYS A 148 14.92 5.32 -12.92
N VAL A 149 15.09 4.65 -11.80
CA VAL A 149 14.40 3.39 -11.50
C VAL A 149 12.89 3.60 -11.27
N ILE A 150 12.49 4.85 -11.01
CA ILE A 150 11.07 5.19 -10.85
C ILE A 150 10.43 5.35 -12.23
N ALA A 151 9.73 4.32 -12.66
CA ALA A 151 9.02 4.26 -13.94
C ALA A 151 7.51 4.09 -13.70
N PRO A 152 6.68 5.12 -13.93
CA PRO A 152 5.24 4.99 -13.84
C PRO A 152 4.72 3.94 -14.84
N HIS A 153 3.82 3.07 -14.36
CA HIS A 153 3.14 2.08 -15.18
C HIS A 153 1.74 2.54 -15.58
N PHE A 154 1.06 3.19 -14.64
CA PHE A 154 -0.23 3.82 -14.87
C PHE A 154 -0.14 5.30 -14.54
N MET A 155 -0.88 6.11 -15.29
CA MET A 155 -1.04 7.54 -15.02
C MET A 155 -2.52 7.86 -14.82
N PRO A 156 -2.88 8.67 -13.80
CA PRO A 156 -4.24 9.10 -13.60
C PRO A 156 -4.65 10.09 -14.70
N ILE A 157 -5.91 9.98 -15.15
CA ILE A 157 -6.55 10.93 -16.04
C ILE A 157 -7.48 11.79 -15.18
N ARG A 158 -7.31 13.11 -15.24
CA ARG A 158 -8.17 14.07 -14.53
C ARG A 158 -8.88 14.98 -15.51
N GLU A 159 -10.17 15.19 -15.28
CA GLU A 159 -11.00 16.16 -15.96
C GLU A 159 -11.66 17.07 -14.91
N ASN A 160 -11.49 18.37 -15.04
CA ASN A 160 -12.00 19.36 -14.07
C ASN A 160 -11.63 18.99 -12.61
N GLU A 161 -10.35 18.65 -12.40
CA GLU A 161 -9.77 18.24 -11.11
C GLU A 161 -10.26 16.88 -10.57
N LYS A 162 -11.25 16.25 -11.19
CA LYS A 162 -11.75 14.93 -10.79
C LYS A 162 -10.99 13.81 -11.48
N LEU A 163 -10.69 12.76 -10.73
CA LEU A 163 -10.14 11.52 -11.26
C LEU A 163 -11.22 10.81 -12.08
N VAL A 164 -10.98 10.63 -13.38
CA VAL A 164 -11.93 9.97 -14.30
C VAL A 164 -11.44 8.62 -14.80
N GLY A 165 -10.16 8.30 -14.59
CA GLY A 165 -9.60 7.02 -14.99
C GLY A 165 -8.09 6.96 -14.92
N TYR A 166 -7.55 5.88 -15.47
CA TYR A 166 -6.11 5.63 -15.55
C TYR A 166 -5.73 5.16 -16.95
N VAL A 167 -4.58 5.56 -17.43
CA VAL A 167 -3.98 5.06 -18.68
C VAL A 167 -2.75 4.21 -18.35
N ASN A 168 -2.70 3.02 -18.94
CA ASN A 168 -1.48 2.20 -18.92
C ASN A 168 -0.52 2.75 -19.98
N ILE A 169 0.71 3.09 -19.57
CA ILE A 169 1.72 3.69 -20.46
C ILE A 169 2.76 2.70 -21.00
N ILE A 170 2.63 1.42 -20.65
CA ILE A 170 3.54 0.36 -21.12
C ILE A 170 2.92 -0.41 -22.31
N LYS A 171 1.61 -0.32 -22.50
CA LYS A 171 0.89 -1.00 -23.59
C LYS A 171 0.46 -0.03 -24.66
#